data_15dd4625cc34ba0990efbd5e7b9c7e07
#
_entry.id   15dd4625cc34ba0990efbd5e7b9c7e07
#
_cell.length_a   1.000
_cell.length_b   1.000
_cell.length_c   1.000
_cell.angle_alpha   90.00
_cell.angle_beta   90.00
_cell.angle_gamma   90.00
#
_symmetry.space_group_name_H-M   'P 1'
#
loop_
_entity.id
_entity.type
_entity.pdbx_description
1 polymer ?
#
loop_
_entity_poly.entity_id
_entity_poly.type
_entity_poly.pdbx_seq_one_letter_code
_entity_poly.pdbx_strand_id
1 'polypeptide(L)'
;MYGQPTAILVRILAVMLLVAGTYNPSGYSYYHWVVDTGTEYWVGKFFILATLVAGFAVCINATIRSLGWLLGPILVVLLATMIWFAADRGWIDMSDWLQRTLALQTCLVLLLGIGVSFSIIRYRLSGQMDSRTLN
;
A
#
# COMPACT_ATOMS: atom_id res chain seq x y z
N MET A 1 3.85 -10.89 -21.29
CA MET A 1 2.67 -10.11 -21.64
C MET A 1 1.42 -10.55 -20.89
N TYR A 2 1.13 -11.83 -20.87
CA TYR A 2 -0.03 -12.35 -20.15
C TYR A 2 0.01 -12.10 -18.66
N GLY A 3 1.19 -12.09 -18.06
CA GLY A 3 1.33 -11.94 -16.62
C GLY A 3 1.24 -10.52 -16.09
N GLN A 4 1.25 -9.50 -16.96
CA GLN A 4 1.34 -8.13 -16.49
C GLN A 4 0.11 -7.64 -15.72
N PRO A 5 -1.13 -7.80 -16.23
CA PRO A 5 -2.31 -7.44 -15.45
C PRO A 5 -2.42 -8.27 -14.19
N THR A 6 -2.10 -9.57 -14.28
CA THR A 6 -2.11 -10.46 -13.12
C THR A 6 -1.04 -10.05 -12.10
N ALA A 7 0.16 -9.67 -12.57
CA ALA A 7 1.22 -9.21 -11.68
C ALA A 7 0.84 -7.94 -10.94
N ILE A 8 0.20 -7.00 -11.61
CA ILE A 8 -0.29 -5.77 -10.98
C ILE A 8 -1.33 -6.11 -9.92
N LEU A 9 -2.28 -6.97 -10.27
CA LEU A 9 -3.35 -7.38 -9.36
C LEU A 9 -2.76 -8.08 -8.13
N VAL A 10 -1.84 -9.00 -8.32
CA VAL A 10 -1.17 -9.71 -7.20
C VAL A 10 -0.46 -8.73 -6.30
N ARG A 11 0.23 -7.74 -6.87
CA ARG A 11 0.94 -6.74 -6.06
C ARG A 11 0.00 -5.88 -5.25
N ILE A 12 -1.10 -5.44 -5.86
CA ILE A 12 -2.10 -4.65 -5.15
C ILE A 12 -2.73 -5.48 -4.04
N LEU A 13 -3.07 -6.74 -4.30
CA LEU A 13 -3.61 -7.63 -3.29
C LEU A 13 -2.62 -7.86 -2.15
N ALA A 14 -1.34 -8.03 -2.47
CA ALA A 14 -0.30 -8.19 -1.46
C ALA A 14 -0.19 -6.95 -0.56
N VAL A 15 -0.25 -5.76 -1.15
CA VAL A 15 -0.24 -4.51 -0.39
C VAL A 15 -1.49 -4.40 0.48
N MET A 16 -2.65 -4.76 -0.06
CA MET A 16 -3.90 -4.74 0.71
C MET A 16 -3.82 -5.67 1.91
N LEU A 17 -3.31 -6.89 1.71
CA LEU A 17 -3.14 -7.85 2.80
C LEU A 17 -2.14 -7.34 3.84
N LEU A 18 -1.07 -6.71 3.38
CA LEU A 18 -0.05 -6.17 4.28
C LEU A 18 -0.63 -5.06 5.17
N VAL A 19 -1.34 -4.12 4.57
CA VAL A 19 -1.95 -2.99 5.29
C VAL A 19 -3.05 -3.49 6.21
N ALA A 20 -3.97 -4.29 5.69
CA ALA A 20 -5.10 -4.80 6.47
C ALA A 20 -4.63 -5.77 7.56
N GLY A 21 -3.60 -6.57 7.30
CA GLY A 21 -3.03 -7.46 8.30
C GLY A 21 -2.36 -6.73 9.44
N THR A 22 -1.77 -5.57 9.16
CA THR A 22 -1.12 -4.76 10.19
C THR A 22 -2.16 -4.09 11.08
N TYR A 23 -3.15 -3.44 10.49
CA TYR A 23 -4.22 -2.80 11.23
C TYR A 23 -5.51 -2.89 10.44
N ASN A 24 -6.56 -3.35 11.08
CA ASN A 24 -7.89 -3.48 10.47
C ASN A 24 -8.93 -3.11 11.51
N PRO A 25 -9.85 -2.18 11.23
CA PRO A 25 -10.88 -1.79 12.19
C PRO A 25 -11.85 -2.93 12.54
N SER A 26 -11.84 -4.04 11.80
CA SER A 26 -12.68 -5.19 12.14
C SER A 26 -12.25 -5.92 13.42
N GLY A 27 -11.04 -5.68 13.91
CA GLY A 27 -10.53 -6.33 15.11
C GLY A 27 -9.70 -7.59 14.86
N TYR A 28 -9.54 -7.98 13.59
CA TYR A 28 -8.79 -9.20 13.22
C TYR A 28 -7.50 -8.83 12.51
N SER A 29 -6.63 -8.07 13.19
CA SER A 29 -5.36 -7.66 12.62
C SER A 29 -4.23 -7.90 13.61
N TYR A 30 -3.00 -7.74 13.13
CA TYR A 30 -1.81 -7.87 13.98
C TYR A 30 -1.88 -6.92 15.18
N TYR A 31 -2.30 -5.68 14.96
CA TYR A 31 -2.42 -4.69 16.03
C TYR A 31 -3.34 -5.20 17.14
N HIS A 32 -4.51 -5.71 16.78
CA HIS A 32 -5.47 -6.21 17.76
C HIS A 32 -4.95 -7.45 18.46
N TRP A 33 -4.27 -8.33 17.76
CA TRP A 33 -3.68 -9.52 18.37
C TRP A 33 -2.63 -9.13 19.42
N VAL A 34 -1.76 -8.17 19.12
CA VAL A 34 -0.75 -7.70 20.06
C VAL A 34 -1.39 -7.08 21.30
N VAL A 35 -2.42 -6.26 21.11
CA VAL A 35 -3.09 -5.59 22.20
C VAL A 35 -3.89 -6.57 23.07
N ASP A 36 -4.61 -7.48 22.44
CA ASP A 36 -5.53 -8.37 23.14
C ASP A 36 -4.83 -9.46 23.94
N THR A 37 -3.72 -9.99 23.43
CA THR A 37 -3.01 -11.08 24.09
C THR A 37 -1.87 -10.63 24.99
N GLY A 38 -1.59 -9.34 25.04
CA GLY A 38 -0.56 -8.79 25.92
C GLY A 38 0.81 -9.39 25.68
N THR A 39 1.39 -10.02 26.72
CA THR A 39 2.74 -10.58 26.63
C THR A 39 2.77 -12.01 26.11
N GLU A 40 1.61 -12.62 25.87
CA GLU A 40 1.56 -13.98 25.33
C GLU A 40 2.04 -14.00 23.88
N TYR A 41 2.64 -15.11 23.48
CA TYR A 41 3.09 -15.33 22.10
C TYR A 41 4.09 -14.28 21.60
N TRP A 42 4.91 -13.75 22.51
CA TRP A 42 5.81 -12.64 22.15
C TRP A 42 6.80 -13.01 21.05
N VAL A 43 7.26 -14.27 21.01
CA VAL A 43 8.17 -14.73 19.93
C VAL A 43 7.47 -14.69 18.58
N GLY A 44 6.23 -15.21 18.53
CA GLY A 44 5.43 -15.15 17.32
C GLY A 44 5.11 -13.72 16.89
N LYS A 45 4.84 -12.85 17.86
CA LYS A 45 4.59 -11.43 17.61
C LYS A 45 5.81 -10.76 16.96
N PHE A 46 7.00 -11.03 17.50
CA PHE A 46 8.23 -10.48 16.92
C PHE A 46 8.49 -11.01 15.53
N PHE A 47 8.24 -12.29 15.30
CA PHE A 47 8.41 -12.89 13.98
C PHE A 47 7.49 -12.22 12.95
N ILE A 48 6.23 -12.04 13.30
CA ILE A 48 5.27 -11.40 12.41
C ILE A 48 5.60 -9.92 12.24
N LEU A 49 6.03 -9.23 13.31
CA LEU A 49 6.46 -7.85 13.21
C LEU A 49 7.62 -7.71 12.23
N ALA A 50 8.63 -8.57 12.34
CA ALA A 50 9.76 -8.54 11.41
C ALA A 50 9.31 -8.77 9.97
N THR A 51 8.37 -9.70 9.77
CA THR A 51 7.81 -9.98 8.44
C THR A 51 7.06 -8.77 7.90
N LEU A 52 6.24 -8.12 8.72
CA LEU A 52 5.50 -6.92 8.31
C LEU A 52 6.43 -5.77 7.99
N VAL A 53 7.43 -5.54 8.84
CA VAL A 53 8.42 -4.48 8.60
C VAL A 53 9.17 -4.73 7.31
N ALA A 54 9.60 -5.97 7.07
CA ALA A 54 10.27 -6.34 5.84
C ALA A 54 9.37 -6.11 4.62
N GLY A 55 8.10 -6.50 4.72
CA GLY A 55 7.12 -6.30 3.64
C GLY A 55 6.92 -4.82 3.33
N PHE A 56 6.72 -3.99 4.36
CA PHE A 56 6.60 -2.55 4.16
C PHE A 56 7.88 -1.94 3.61
N ALA A 57 9.04 -2.36 4.10
CA ALA A 57 10.32 -1.86 3.61
C ALA A 57 10.49 -2.14 2.12
N VAL A 58 10.15 -3.36 1.69
CA VAL A 58 10.20 -3.72 0.27
C VAL A 58 9.23 -2.87 -0.54
N CYS A 59 7.99 -2.72 -0.07
CA CYS A 59 6.99 -1.93 -0.78
C CYS A 59 7.37 -0.46 -0.87
N ILE A 60 7.83 0.12 0.23
CA ILE A 60 8.24 1.53 0.26
C ILE A 60 9.45 1.75 -0.65
N ASN A 61 10.45 0.87 -0.56
CA ASN A 61 11.63 0.95 -1.40
C ASN A 61 11.26 0.84 -2.89
N ALA A 62 10.40 -0.10 -3.24
CA ALA A 62 9.91 -0.26 -4.61
C ALA A 62 9.14 0.97 -5.07
N THR A 63 8.32 1.55 -4.20
CA THR A 63 7.57 2.76 -4.50
C THR A 63 8.51 3.94 -4.78
N ILE A 64 9.51 4.14 -3.92
CA ILE A 64 10.48 5.22 -4.10
C ILE A 64 11.25 5.05 -5.39
N ARG A 65 11.68 3.83 -5.69
CA ARG A 65 12.42 3.56 -6.92
C ARG A 65 11.58 3.76 -8.17
N SER A 66 10.32 3.34 -8.11
CA SER A 66 9.42 3.41 -9.26
C SER A 66 8.96 4.82 -9.56
N LEU A 67 8.50 5.53 -8.54
CA LEU A 67 7.94 6.87 -8.70
C LEU A 67 9.00 7.95 -8.68
N GLY A 68 10.11 7.69 -8.00
CA GLY A 68 11.12 8.70 -7.76
C GLY A 68 10.68 9.70 -6.70
N TRP A 69 11.58 10.60 -6.38
CA TRP A 69 11.33 11.56 -5.31
C TRP A 69 10.39 12.70 -5.74
N LEU A 70 10.15 12.85 -7.04
CA LEU A 70 9.25 13.89 -7.55
C LEU A 70 7.81 13.38 -7.63
N LEU A 71 7.59 12.21 -8.26
CA LEU A 71 6.24 11.68 -8.45
C LEU A 71 5.62 11.14 -7.17
N GLY A 72 6.44 10.63 -6.26
CA GLY A 72 5.94 10.13 -4.98
C GLY A 72 5.19 11.19 -4.18
N PRO A 73 5.83 12.34 -3.88
CA PRO A 73 5.14 13.43 -3.18
C PRO A 73 3.93 13.97 -3.93
N ILE A 74 4.00 14.05 -5.27
CA ILE A 74 2.85 14.50 -6.07
C ILE A 74 1.67 13.54 -5.87
N LEU A 75 1.91 12.24 -5.91
CA LEU A 75 0.86 11.26 -5.70
C LEU A 75 0.26 11.37 -4.30
N VAL A 76 1.09 11.58 -3.28
CA VAL A 76 0.61 11.77 -1.90
C VAL A 76 -0.30 13.00 -1.83
N VAL A 77 0.10 14.10 -2.44
CA VAL A 77 -0.71 15.33 -2.45
C VAL A 77 -2.03 15.09 -3.17
N LEU A 78 -2.00 14.39 -4.29
CA LEU A 78 -3.23 14.08 -5.03
C LEU A 78 -4.19 13.24 -4.20
N LEU A 79 -3.69 12.20 -3.54
CA LEU A 79 -4.53 11.34 -2.71
C LEU A 79 -5.08 12.09 -1.50
N ALA A 80 -4.27 12.92 -0.86
CA ALA A 80 -4.72 13.75 0.26
C ALA A 80 -5.79 14.73 -0.19
N THR A 81 -5.63 15.34 -1.36
CA THR A 81 -6.61 16.26 -1.92
C THR A 81 -7.93 15.54 -2.23
N MET A 82 -7.85 14.33 -2.74
CA MET A 82 -9.04 13.53 -2.99
C MET A 82 -9.82 13.24 -1.72
N ILE A 83 -9.12 12.89 -0.64
CA ILE A 83 -9.78 12.65 0.65
C ILE A 83 -10.39 13.94 1.18
N TRP A 84 -9.68 15.04 1.08
CA TRP A 84 -10.19 16.34 1.51
C TRP A 84 -11.45 16.71 0.74
N PHE A 85 -11.43 16.55 -0.58
CA PHE A 85 -12.58 16.82 -1.43
C PHE A 85 -13.78 15.96 -1.01
N ALA A 86 -13.57 14.68 -0.79
CA ALA A 86 -14.63 13.77 -0.36
C ALA A 86 -15.20 14.17 1.00
N ALA A 87 -14.33 14.56 1.93
CA ALA A 87 -14.77 15.03 3.25
C ALA A 87 -15.55 16.34 3.15
N ASP A 88 -15.10 17.26 2.30
CA ASP A 88 -15.77 18.55 2.09
C ASP A 88 -17.16 18.37 1.50
N ARG A 89 -17.33 17.36 0.64
CA ARG A 89 -18.63 17.06 0.03
C ARG A 89 -19.55 16.25 0.94
N GLY A 90 -19.07 15.86 2.12
CA GLY A 90 -19.85 15.05 3.04
C GLY A 90 -19.89 13.57 2.70
N TRP A 91 -19.08 13.12 1.75
CA TRP A 91 -19.00 11.69 1.40
C TRP A 91 -18.30 10.88 2.48
N ILE A 92 -17.37 11.51 3.19
CA ILE A 92 -16.60 10.90 4.27
C ILE A 92 -16.74 11.80 5.49
N ASP A 93 -17.08 11.19 6.63
CA ASP A 93 -17.09 11.90 7.92
C ASP A 93 -15.75 11.68 8.61
N MET A 94 -14.90 12.69 8.58
CA MET A 94 -13.56 12.60 9.18
C MET A 94 -13.60 12.58 10.70
N SER A 95 -14.71 12.94 11.31
CA SER A 95 -14.89 12.82 12.76
C SER A 95 -15.21 11.39 13.18
N ASP A 96 -15.72 10.57 12.26
CA ASP A 96 -15.99 9.17 12.52
C ASP A 96 -14.68 8.39 12.42
N TRP A 97 -14.32 7.71 13.50
CA TRP A 97 -13.09 6.94 13.59
C TRP A 97 -13.00 5.88 12.48
N LEU A 98 -14.10 5.18 12.23
CA LEU A 98 -14.11 4.10 11.22
C LEU A 98 -13.88 4.65 9.81
N GLN A 99 -14.62 5.68 9.43
CA GLN A 99 -14.50 6.27 8.09
C GLN A 99 -13.11 6.89 7.89
N ARG A 100 -12.60 7.57 8.90
CA ARG A 100 -11.27 8.16 8.83
C ARG A 100 -10.20 7.07 8.66
N THR A 101 -10.28 6.00 9.43
CA THR A 101 -9.33 4.90 9.35
C THR A 101 -9.37 4.23 7.98
N LEU A 102 -10.57 3.95 7.47
CA LEU A 102 -10.73 3.33 6.16
C LEU A 102 -10.22 4.24 5.04
N ALA A 103 -10.44 5.55 5.15
CA ALA A 103 -9.94 6.50 4.16
C ALA A 103 -8.41 6.50 4.13
N LEU A 104 -7.77 6.55 5.29
CA LEU A 104 -6.32 6.55 5.39
C LEU A 104 -5.73 5.23 4.89
N GLN A 105 -6.34 4.10 5.24
CA GLN A 105 -5.89 2.80 4.76
C GLN A 105 -6.04 2.68 3.25
N THR A 106 -7.15 3.13 2.69
CA THR A 106 -7.37 3.13 1.24
C THR A 106 -6.30 3.97 0.55
N CYS A 107 -6.00 5.14 1.10
CA CYS A 107 -4.97 6.02 0.57
C CYS A 107 -3.60 5.33 0.56
N LEU A 108 -3.26 4.68 1.66
CA LEU A 108 -2.00 3.96 1.78
C LEU A 108 -1.92 2.79 0.80
N VAL A 109 -3.00 2.03 0.66
CA VAL A 109 -3.07 0.92 -0.29
C VAL A 109 -2.89 1.43 -1.71
N LEU A 110 -3.56 2.52 -2.07
CA LEU A 110 -3.43 3.10 -3.40
C LEU A 110 -2.01 3.60 -3.65
N LEU A 111 -1.43 4.30 -2.67
CA LEU A 111 -0.07 4.82 -2.81
C LEU A 111 0.94 3.70 -3.03
N LEU A 112 0.92 2.70 -2.15
CA LEU A 112 1.87 1.60 -2.26
C LEU A 112 1.55 0.68 -3.44
N GLY A 113 0.28 0.43 -3.71
CA GLY A 113 -0.14 -0.41 -4.83
C GLY A 113 0.27 0.19 -6.16
N ILE A 114 0.02 1.48 -6.35
CA ILE A 114 0.44 2.19 -7.55
C ILE A 114 1.96 2.23 -7.61
N GLY A 115 2.62 2.53 -6.50
CA GLY A 115 4.07 2.60 -6.45
C GLY A 115 4.74 1.29 -6.81
N VAL A 116 4.28 0.21 -6.21
CA VAL A 116 4.85 -1.13 -6.49
C VAL A 116 4.57 -1.56 -7.92
N SER A 117 3.44 -1.15 -8.48
CA SER A 117 3.03 -1.53 -9.83
C SER A 117 3.54 -0.59 -10.91
N PHE A 118 4.00 0.61 -10.54
CA PHE A 118 4.35 1.66 -11.50
C PHE A 118 5.49 1.22 -12.42
N SER A 119 6.43 0.44 -11.92
CA SER A 119 7.54 -0.07 -12.72
C SER A 119 7.02 -0.95 -13.87
N ILE A 120 6.00 -1.75 -13.62
CA ILE A 120 5.36 -2.56 -14.64
C ILE A 120 4.65 -1.69 -15.67
N ILE A 121 3.93 -0.68 -15.19
CA ILE A 121 3.20 0.25 -16.05
C ILE A 121 4.20 1.00 -16.93
N ARG A 122 5.29 1.50 -16.34
CA ARG A 122 6.34 2.19 -17.07
C ARG A 122 6.99 1.29 -18.12
N TYR A 123 7.31 0.07 -17.73
CA TYR A 123 7.89 -0.92 -18.65
C TYR A 123 6.96 -1.17 -19.81
N ARG A 124 5.68 -1.28 -19.55
CA ARG A 124 4.69 -1.54 -20.59
C ARG A 124 4.60 -0.40 -21.59
N LEU A 125 4.72 0.85 -21.11
CA LEU A 125 4.69 2.03 -21.98
C LEU A 125 5.97 2.18 -22.78
N SER A 126 7.11 1.74 -22.24
CA SER A 126 8.41 1.88 -22.87
C SER A 126 9.01 0.54 -23.30
N GLY A 127 8.18 -0.49 -23.41
CA GLY A 127 8.63 -1.85 -23.67
C GLY A 127 9.44 -2.01 -24.95
N GLN A 128 9.15 -1.21 -25.97
CA GLN A 128 9.88 -1.27 -27.23
C GLN A 128 11.34 -0.83 -27.06
N MET A 129 11.57 0.11 -26.18
CA MET A 129 12.92 0.56 -25.87
C MET A 129 13.72 -0.55 -25.21
N ASP A 130 13.09 -1.27 -24.31
CA ASP A 130 13.76 -2.38 -23.62
C ASP A 130 14.10 -3.51 -24.58
N SER A 131 13.23 -3.82 -25.53
CA SER A 131 13.50 -4.86 -26.50
C SER A 131 14.67 -4.49 -27.41
N ARG A 132 14.87 -3.20 -27.67
CA ARG A 132 16.03 -2.75 -28.43
C ARG A 132 17.33 -2.94 -27.69
N THR A 133 17.31 -2.72 -26.38
CA THR A 133 18.52 -2.88 -25.59
C THR A 133 18.94 -4.33 -25.44
N LEU A 134 18.00 -5.26 -25.61
CA LEU A 134 18.30 -6.68 -25.54
C LEU A 134 18.95 -7.22 -26.83
N ASN A 135 18.80 -6.53 -27.94
CA ASN A 135 19.39 -6.91 -29.21
C ASN A 135 20.72 -6.21 -29.44
#